data_421fbecad1094e5e0f3bf170d29bec7d
#
_entry.id   421fbecad1094e5e0f3bf170d29bec7d
#
_cell.length_a   1.000
_cell.length_b   1.000
_cell.length_c   1.000
_cell.angle_alpha   90.00
_cell.angle_beta   90.00
_cell.angle_gamma   90.00
#
_symmetry.space_group_name_H-M   'P 1'
#
loop_
_entity.id
_entity.type
_entity.pdbx_description
1 polymer ?
#
loop_
_entity_poly.entity_id
_entity_poly.type
_entity_poly.pdbx_seq_one_letter_code
_entity_poly.pdbx_strand_id
1 'polypeptide(L)'
;MICVKELVKNFDDVCAVNNITLNIPEGEMLGLLGTNGAGKTTLLRMIAGVLEADGGSIVVDGVNITSGDVSEEIFYLPDDPYFFPNASMEEMILFYKKYYPRMDAEAAAYMAGKLNLETKRPLRTFSKGMKRQAFLILALCAGTKYLLCDEVFDGLDPIVTEVMKNLFRQEMKERKFTVVVASHKLRELEDICHSIAILHKGGVLTSKDMRHQAGNIC
;
A
#
# COMPACT_ATOMS: atom_id res chain seq x y z
N MET A 1 1.17 13.85 6.26
CA MET A 1 -0.06 14.01 5.45
C MET A 1 0.29 13.97 3.96
N ILE A 2 -0.49 13.26 3.14
CA ILE A 2 -0.35 13.27 1.67
C ILE A 2 -1.46 14.14 1.08
N CYS A 3 -1.08 15.12 0.26
CA CYS A 3 -2.01 16.00 -0.46
C CYS A 3 -1.81 15.81 -1.96
N VAL A 4 -2.86 15.40 -2.66
CA VAL A 4 -2.92 15.29 -4.12
C VAL A 4 -3.85 16.38 -4.63
N LYS A 5 -3.40 17.19 -5.58
CA LYS A 5 -4.18 18.30 -6.11
C LYS A 5 -4.22 18.29 -7.63
N GLU A 6 -5.42 18.21 -8.18
CA GLU A 6 -5.70 18.30 -9.62
C GLU A 6 -4.81 17.39 -10.49
N LEU A 7 -4.52 16.17 -9.98
CA LEU A 7 -3.56 15.25 -10.56
C LEU A 7 -4.07 14.68 -11.87
N VAL A 8 -3.21 14.69 -12.89
CA VAL A 8 -3.52 14.18 -14.23
C VAL A 8 -2.41 13.26 -14.71
N LYS A 9 -2.79 12.14 -15.33
CA LYS A 9 -1.89 11.24 -16.06
C LYS A 9 -2.54 10.64 -17.29
N ASN A 10 -1.87 10.82 -18.41
CA ASN A 10 -2.28 10.23 -19.69
C ASN A 10 -1.23 9.21 -20.15
N PHE A 11 -1.69 8.15 -20.79
CA PHE A 11 -0.87 7.20 -21.53
C PHE A 11 -1.44 7.16 -22.93
N ASP A 12 -0.73 7.73 -23.89
CA ASP A 12 -1.21 7.93 -25.27
C ASP A 12 -2.61 8.58 -25.25
N ASP A 13 -3.62 7.89 -25.78
CA ASP A 13 -5.01 8.36 -25.85
C ASP A 13 -5.84 8.04 -24.59
N VAL A 14 -5.25 7.41 -23.58
CA VAL A 14 -5.96 7.00 -22.36
C VAL A 14 -5.65 7.92 -21.19
N CYS A 15 -6.66 8.65 -20.71
CA CYS A 15 -6.56 9.41 -19.47
C CYS A 15 -6.71 8.46 -18.26
N ALA A 16 -5.58 8.03 -17.69
CA ALA A 16 -5.55 7.05 -16.60
C ALA A 16 -5.86 7.68 -15.23
N VAL A 17 -5.49 8.96 -15.06
CA VAL A 17 -5.83 9.78 -13.88
C VAL A 17 -6.31 11.13 -14.38
N ASN A 18 -7.52 11.50 -13.99
CA ASN A 18 -8.23 12.68 -14.50
C ASN A 18 -8.63 13.60 -13.36
N ASN A 19 -7.84 14.64 -13.15
CA ASN A 19 -8.10 15.72 -12.20
C ASN A 19 -8.42 15.23 -10.77
N ILE A 20 -7.60 14.30 -10.24
CA ILE A 20 -7.80 13.78 -8.87
C ILE A 20 -7.31 14.80 -7.85
N THR A 21 -8.21 15.15 -6.92
CA THR A 21 -7.86 15.87 -5.69
C THR A 21 -8.23 15.01 -4.49
N LEU A 22 -7.25 14.70 -3.62
CA LEU A 22 -7.40 13.80 -2.50
C LEU A 22 -6.43 14.18 -1.37
N ASN A 23 -6.94 14.24 -0.15
CA ASN A 23 -6.12 14.41 1.05
C ASN A 23 -6.16 13.16 1.90
N ILE A 24 -4.98 12.69 2.31
CA ILE A 24 -4.82 11.50 3.16
C ILE A 24 -4.19 11.96 4.47
N PRO A 25 -4.97 12.05 5.55
CA PRO A 25 -4.47 12.45 6.86
C PRO A 25 -3.43 11.48 7.40
N GLU A 26 -2.55 11.98 8.26
CA GLU A 26 -1.56 11.17 8.95
C GLU A 26 -2.23 10.22 9.95
N GLY A 27 -1.76 8.96 10.00
CA GLY A 27 -2.29 7.95 10.91
C GLY A 27 -3.61 7.33 10.46
N GLU A 28 -4.02 7.58 9.21
CA GLU A 28 -5.23 6.99 8.64
C GLU A 28 -4.95 5.86 7.65
N MET A 29 -5.92 4.97 7.52
CA MET A 29 -5.96 3.97 6.46
C MET A 29 -7.04 4.36 5.44
N LEU A 30 -6.61 4.69 4.22
CA LEU A 30 -7.47 4.98 3.08
C LEU A 30 -7.57 3.78 2.16
N GLY A 31 -8.79 3.35 1.85
CA GLY A 31 -9.08 2.40 0.78
C GLY A 31 -9.29 3.12 -0.56
N LEU A 32 -8.60 2.68 -1.61
CA LEU A 32 -8.87 3.07 -2.99
C LEU A 32 -9.65 1.95 -3.68
N LEU A 33 -10.96 2.09 -3.77
CA LEU A 33 -11.84 1.11 -4.41
C LEU A 33 -12.07 1.47 -5.87
N GLY A 34 -11.97 0.50 -6.76
CA GLY A 34 -12.29 0.70 -8.18
C GLY A 34 -12.00 -0.54 -9.01
N THR A 35 -12.66 -0.65 -10.15
CA THR A 35 -12.41 -1.74 -11.12
C THR A 35 -11.00 -1.70 -11.67
N ASN A 36 -10.58 -2.78 -12.34
CA ASN A 36 -9.32 -2.77 -13.08
C ASN A 36 -9.36 -1.67 -14.15
N GLY A 37 -8.27 -0.93 -14.28
CA GLY A 37 -8.20 0.24 -15.16
C GLY A 37 -8.80 1.54 -14.59
N ALA A 38 -9.29 1.55 -13.34
CA ALA A 38 -9.83 2.78 -12.72
C ALA A 38 -8.77 3.84 -12.36
N GLY A 39 -7.47 3.55 -12.51
CA GLY A 39 -6.38 4.49 -12.21
C GLY A 39 -5.71 4.29 -10.84
N LYS A 40 -6.11 3.29 -10.04
CA LYS A 40 -5.58 3.03 -8.69
C LYS A 40 -4.06 2.87 -8.66
N THR A 41 -3.53 1.92 -9.43
CA THR A 41 -2.09 1.64 -9.55
C THR A 41 -1.31 2.86 -10.04
N THR A 42 -1.87 3.58 -11.02
CA THR A 42 -1.26 4.80 -11.58
C THR A 42 -1.15 5.88 -10.50
N LEU A 43 -2.22 6.10 -9.73
CA LEU A 43 -2.22 7.05 -8.62
C LEU A 43 -1.20 6.67 -7.55
N LEU A 44 -1.16 5.39 -7.12
CA LEU A 44 -0.17 4.94 -6.12
C LEU A 44 1.27 5.12 -6.59
N ARG A 45 1.57 4.81 -7.86
CA ARG A 45 2.91 4.98 -8.45
C ARG A 45 3.34 6.44 -8.51
N MET A 46 2.41 7.36 -8.80
CA MET A 46 2.71 8.79 -8.77
C MET A 46 2.97 9.29 -7.35
N ILE A 47 2.17 8.87 -6.36
CA ILE A 47 2.40 9.22 -4.95
C ILE A 47 3.75 8.66 -4.45
N ALA A 48 4.14 7.48 -4.93
CA ALA A 48 5.42 6.87 -4.61
C ALA A 48 6.63 7.49 -5.32
N GLY A 49 6.44 8.47 -6.22
CA GLY A 49 7.51 9.05 -7.03
C GLY A 49 8.05 8.10 -8.11
N VAL A 50 7.37 6.99 -8.40
CA VAL A 50 7.77 6.00 -9.42
C VAL A 50 7.33 6.43 -10.82
N LEU A 51 6.27 7.22 -10.90
CA LEU A 51 5.66 7.67 -12.15
C LEU A 51 5.44 9.18 -12.11
N GLU A 52 5.83 9.86 -13.20
CA GLU A 52 5.62 11.30 -13.35
C GLU A 52 4.17 11.62 -13.69
N ALA A 53 3.63 12.67 -13.05
CA ALA A 53 2.34 13.24 -13.38
C ALA A 53 2.46 14.19 -14.59
N ASP A 54 1.43 14.26 -15.42
CA ASP A 54 1.38 15.20 -16.54
C ASP A 54 0.81 16.56 -16.12
N GLY A 55 0.15 16.61 -14.95
CA GLY A 55 -0.38 17.83 -14.37
C GLY A 55 -0.79 17.66 -12.92
N GLY A 56 -1.01 18.77 -12.23
CA GLY A 56 -1.30 18.80 -10.81
C GLY A 56 -0.06 18.70 -9.92
N SER A 57 -0.25 18.34 -8.65
CA SER A 57 0.84 18.22 -7.69
C SER A 57 0.57 17.18 -6.63
N ILE A 58 1.65 16.60 -6.10
CA ILE A 58 1.64 15.68 -4.95
C ILE A 58 2.58 16.25 -3.91
N VAL A 59 2.08 16.43 -2.70
CA VAL A 59 2.85 16.94 -1.56
C VAL A 59 2.77 15.93 -0.43
N VAL A 60 3.90 15.47 0.07
CA VAL A 60 4.00 14.59 1.23
C VAL A 60 4.78 15.30 2.32
N ASP A 61 4.13 15.54 3.46
CA ASP A 61 4.69 16.28 4.60
C ASP A 61 5.32 17.65 4.23
N GLY A 62 4.70 18.36 3.28
CA GLY A 62 5.17 19.65 2.81
C GLY A 62 6.22 19.59 1.70
N VAL A 63 6.66 18.40 1.28
CA VAL A 63 7.64 18.20 0.20
C VAL A 63 6.90 17.78 -1.07
N ASN A 64 7.16 18.47 -2.18
CA ASN A 64 6.65 18.05 -3.50
C ASN A 64 7.34 16.76 -3.91
N ILE A 65 6.55 15.80 -4.40
CA ILE A 65 7.03 14.54 -4.97
C ILE A 65 7.07 14.66 -6.48
N THR A 66 8.24 14.39 -7.06
CA THR A 66 8.45 14.30 -8.50
C THR A 66 8.95 12.89 -8.89
N SER A 67 8.93 12.55 -10.16
CA SER A 67 9.42 11.25 -10.62
C SER A 67 10.91 11.11 -10.36
N GLY A 68 11.30 9.96 -9.81
CA GLY A 68 12.66 9.67 -9.39
C GLY A 68 13.00 10.06 -7.96
N ASP A 69 12.09 10.76 -7.25
CA ASP A 69 12.27 11.03 -5.83
C ASP A 69 12.11 9.73 -5.04
N VAL A 70 13.19 9.31 -4.37
CA VAL A 70 13.13 8.17 -3.44
C VAL A 70 12.97 8.71 -2.04
N SER A 71 11.84 8.43 -1.41
CA SER A 71 11.58 8.82 -0.03
C SER A 71 11.74 7.63 0.91
N GLU A 72 12.58 7.76 1.92
CA GLU A 72 12.69 6.77 3.01
C GLU A 72 11.41 6.68 3.87
N GLU A 73 10.49 7.62 3.69
CA GLU A 73 9.22 7.69 4.43
C GLU A 73 8.07 6.98 3.70
N ILE A 74 8.25 6.56 2.43
CA ILE A 74 7.20 5.92 1.63
C ILE A 74 7.66 4.53 1.22
N PHE A 75 6.91 3.49 1.56
CA PHE A 75 7.06 2.16 0.97
C PHE A 75 5.92 1.92 -0.02
N TYR A 76 6.25 1.61 -1.26
CA TYR A 76 5.28 1.17 -2.27
C TYR A 76 5.38 -0.34 -2.46
N LEU A 77 4.28 -1.04 -2.16
CA LEU A 77 4.13 -2.47 -2.37
C LEU A 77 3.22 -2.71 -3.58
N PRO A 78 3.78 -3.06 -4.75
CA PRO A 78 3.01 -3.38 -5.94
C PRO A 78 2.31 -4.75 -5.81
N ASP A 79 1.35 -5.03 -6.71
CA ASP A 79 0.66 -6.33 -6.82
C ASP A 79 1.63 -7.48 -7.07
N ASP A 80 2.66 -7.28 -7.90
CA ASP A 80 3.75 -8.24 -8.15
C ASP A 80 5.11 -7.62 -7.79
N PRO A 81 5.56 -7.76 -6.53
CA PRO A 81 6.81 -7.19 -6.08
C PRO A 81 8.01 -7.94 -6.64
N TYR A 82 9.00 -7.16 -7.09
CA TYR A 82 10.27 -7.72 -7.57
C TYR A 82 11.10 -8.30 -6.43
N PHE A 83 11.77 -9.40 -6.71
CA PHE A 83 12.81 -9.99 -5.86
C PHE A 83 13.91 -10.63 -6.71
N PHE A 84 15.12 -10.71 -6.16
CA PHE A 84 16.23 -11.37 -6.86
C PHE A 84 15.96 -12.88 -7.02
N PRO A 85 16.37 -13.52 -8.12
CA PRO A 85 15.95 -14.88 -8.49
C PRO A 85 16.11 -15.96 -7.42
N ASN A 86 17.12 -15.85 -6.56
CA ASN A 86 17.39 -16.81 -5.48
C ASN A 86 17.24 -16.18 -4.08
N ALA A 87 16.75 -14.95 -3.99
CA ALA A 87 16.64 -14.27 -2.72
C ALA A 87 15.67 -14.99 -1.78
N SER A 88 16.06 -15.11 -0.55
CA SER A 88 15.23 -15.41 0.61
C SER A 88 14.61 -14.14 1.19
N MET A 89 13.69 -14.30 2.13
CA MET A 89 13.14 -13.15 2.87
C MET A 89 14.24 -12.41 3.66
N GLU A 90 15.20 -13.13 4.26
CA GLU A 90 16.34 -12.54 4.99
C GLU A 90 17.22 -11.68 4.08
N GLU A 91 17.50 -12.13 2.85
CA GLU A 91 18.26 -11.35 1.89
C GLU A 91 17.49 -10.12 1.40
N MET A 92 16.18 -10.21 1.25
CA MET A 92 15.35 -9.03 0.94
C MET A 92 15.33 -8.03 2.10
N ILE A 93 15.32 -8.47 3.35
CA ILE A 93 15.48 -7.59 4.54
C ILE A 93 16.79 -6.82 4.45
N LEU A 94 17.90 -7.50 4.17
CA LEU A 94 19.22 -6.87 4.03
C LEU A 94 19.25 -5.87 2.87
N PHE A 95 18.57 -6.19 1.77
CA PHE A 95 18.43 -5.28 0.63
C PHE A 95 17.62 -4.05 1.00
N TYR A 96 16.43 -4.21 1.56
CA TYR A 96 15.57 -3.09 1.93
C TYR A 96 16.16 -2.21 3.03
N LYS A 97 16.94 -2.78 3.96
CA LYS A 97 17.61 -2.01 5.02
C LYS A 97 18.57 -0.94 4.49
N LYS A 98 19.07 -1.08 3.24
CA LYS A 98 19.89 -0.06 2.59
C LYS A 98 19.11 1.19 2.20
N TYR A 99 17.81 1.04 1.92
CA TYR A 99 16.91 2.12 1.50
C TYR A 99 15.99 2.58 2.62
N TYR A 100 15.72 1.70 3.58
CA TYR A 100 14.88 1.94 4.75
C TYR A 100 15.67 1.64 6.03
N PRO A 101 16.46 2.61 6.52
CA PRO A 101 17.36 2.38 7.66
C PRO A 101 16.66 1.94 8.95
N ARG A 102 15.37 2.28 9.09
CA ARG A 102 14.53 1.91 10.24
C ARG A 102 13.90 0.52 10.13
N MET A 103 14.27 -0.27 9.11
CA MET A 103 13.72 -1.61 8.92
C MET A 103 14.02 -2.51 10.12
N ASP A 104 12.95 -3.06 10.71
CA ASP A 104 13.01 -3.97 11.84
C ASP A 104 13.05 -5.44 11.37
N ALA A 105 14.25 -6.00 11.34
CA ALA A 105 14.47 -7.38 10.92
C ALA A 105 13.94 -8.40 11.94
N GLU A 106 13.93 -8.05 13.23
CA GLU A 106 13.45 -8.95 14.30
C GLU A 106 11.92 -9.04 14.26
N ALA A 107 11.23 -7.92 14.09
CA ALA A 107 9.79 -7.90 13.90
C ALA A 107 9.40 -8.67 12.63
N ALA A 108 10.16 -8.53 11.52
CA ALA A 108 9.90 -9.27 10.29
C ALA A 108 10.05 -10.79 10.48
N ALA A 109 11.08 -11.24 11.18
CA ALA A 109 11.27 -12.65 11.51
C ALA A 109 10.16 -13.19 12.42
N TYR A 110 9.76 -12.42 13.42
CA TYR A 110 8.66 -12.77 14.33
C TYR A 110 7.32 -12.92 13.60
N MET A 111 6.96 -11.95 12.73
CA MET A 111 5.74 -12.00 11.94
C MET A 111 5.75 -13.17 10.95
N ALA A 112 6.90 -13.43 10.30
CA ALA A 112 7.08 -14.58 9.41
C ALA A 112 6.87 -15.91 10.16
N GLY A 113 7.40 -16.03 11.38
CA GLY A 113 7.20 -17.19 12.24
C GLY A 113 5.73 -17.45 12.57
N LYS A 114 4.95 -16.40 12.86
CA LYS A 114 3.49 -16.51 13.08
C LYS A 114 2.72 -17.05 11.87
N LEU A 115 3.22 -16.82 10.66
CA LEU A 115 2.62 -17.28 9.40
C LEU A 115 3.27 -18.57 8.88
N ASN A 116 4.17 -19.19 9.66
CA ASN A 116 4.94 -20.37 9.25
C ASN A 116 5.71 -20.17 7.93
N LEU A 117 6.21 -18.97 7.69
CA LEU A 117 7.07 -18.67 6.55
C LEU A 117 8.53 -18.95 6.90
N GLU A 118 9.17 -19.77 6.10
CA GLU A 118 10.60 -20.09 6.21
C GLU A 118 11.45 -18.95 5.65
N THR A 119 11.98 -18.08 6.50
CA THR A 119 12.68 -16.83 6.08
C THR A 119 13.94 -17.08 5.25
N LYS A 120 14.58 -18.25 5.38
CA LYS A 120 15.79 -18.65 4.63
C LYS A 120 15.50 -19.33 3.30
N ARG A 121 14.26 -19.74 3.09
CA ARG A 121 13.87 -20.43 1.86
C ARG A 121 13.77 -19.45 0.69
N PRO A 122 14.24 -19.78 -0.53
CA PRO A 122 14.14 -18.92 -1.69
C PRO A 122 12.71 -18.54 -2.03
N LEU A 123 12.42 -17.24 -2.17
CA LEU A 123 11.08 -16.69 -2.44
C LEU A 123 10.46 -17.24 -3.74
N ARG A 124 11.28 -17.59 -4.74
CA ARG A 124 10.79 -18.22 -5.99
C ARG A 124 10.03 -19.53 -5.76
N THR A 125 10.29 -20.21 -4.63
CA THR A 125 9.64 -21.49 -4.26
C THR A 125 8.36 -21.26 -3.45
N PHE A 126 8.04 -20.04 -3.07
CA PHE A 126 6.82 -19.70 -2.36
C PHE A 126 5.63 -19.71 -3.33
N SER A 127 4.45 -20.10 -2.83
CA SER A 127 3.20 -19.88 -3.54
C SER A 127 2.95 -18.37 -3.71
N LYS A 128 2.04 -17.98 -4.61
CA LYS A 128 1.65 -16.58 -4.79
C LYS A 128 1.20 -15.96 -3.45
N GLY A 129 0.37 -16.67 -2.67
CA GLY A 129 -0.09 -16.22 -1.36
C GLY A 129 1.06 -16.06 -0.35
N MET A 130 1.99 -17.02 -0.27
CA MET A 130 3.16 -16.92 0.61
C MET A 130 4.05 -15.73 0.23
N LYS A 131 4.25 -15.46 -1.06
CA LYS A 131 4.99 -14.26 -1.50
C LYS A 131 4.33 -12.97 -1.04
N ARG A 132 3.00 -12.85 -1.22
CA ARG A 132 2.24 -11.67 -0.76
C ARG A 132 2.39 -11.46 0.75
N GLN A 133 2.27 -12.53 1.55
CA GLN A 133 2.49 -12.47 2.99
C GLN A 133 3.91 -11.98 3.33
N ALA A 134 4.94 -12.57 2.70
CA ALA A 134 6.32 -12.19 2.92
C ALA A 134 6.56 -10.71 2.61
N PHE A 135 6.11 -10.23 1.43
CA PHE A 135 6.31 -8.83 1.04
C PHE A 135 5.50 -7.85 1.88
N LEU A 136 4.30 -8.22 2.32
CA LEU A 136 3.54 -7.37 3.23
C LEU A 136 4.22 -7.24 4.59
N ILE A 137 4.79 -8.34 5.13
CA ILE A 137 5.59 -8.29 6.35
C ILE A 137 6.80 -7.36 6.16
N LEU A 138 7.53 -7.50 5.04
CA LEU A 138 8.67 -6.63 4.74
C LEU A 138 8.26 -5.15 4.68
N ALA A 139 7.13 -4.85 4.07
CA ALA A 139 6.58 -3.50 3.96
C ALA A 139 6.17 -2.92 5.32
N LEU A 140 5.50 -3.71 6.17
CA LEU A 140 5.12 -3.30 7.53
C LEU A 140 6.36 -3.03 8.39
N CYS A 141 7.40 -3.87 8.27
CA CYS A 141 8.63 -3.75 9.05
C CYS A 141 9.64 -2.76 8.46
N ALA A 142 9.38 -2.13 7.32
CA ALA A 142 10.28 -1.15 6.71
C ALA A 142 10.48 0.13 7.55
N GLY A 143 9.61 0.37 8.55
CA GLY A 143 9.73 1.53 9.44
C GLY A 143 9.33 2.85 8.78
N THR A 144 8.66 2.80 7.62
CA THR A 144 8.19 3.99 6.89
C THR A 144 6.97 4.62 7.54
N LYS A 145 6.75 5.90 7.27
CA LYS A 145 5.56 6.64 7.72
C LYS A 145 4.34 6.38 6.85
N TYR A 146 4.57 6.08 5.58
CA TYR A 146 3.54 5.83 4.57
C TYR A 146 3.76 4.48 3.91
N LEU A 147 2.70 3.68 3.82
CA LEU A 147 2.67 2.43 3.07
C LEU A 147 1.58 2.50 2.01
N LEU A 148 1.98 2.34 0.76
CA LEU A 148 1.09 2.30 -0.39
C LEU A 148 1.01 0.86 -0.89
N CYS A 149 -0.18 0.25 -0.82
CA CYS A 149 -0.40 -1.15 -1.14
C CYS A 149 -1.30 -1.30 -2.38
N ASP A 150 -0.82 -2.01 -3.38
CA ASP A 150 -1.60 -2.30 -4.59
C ASP A 150 -2.06 -3.76 -4.59
N GLU A 151 -3.38 -4.00 -4.46
CA GLU A 151 -4.05 -5.31 -4.51
C GLU A 151 -3.45 -6.37 -3.55
N VAL A 152 -3.00 -5.95 -2.35
CA VAL A 152 -2.21 -6.81 -1.43
C VAL A 152 -2.98 -8.00 -0.88
N PHE A 153 -4.31 -7.95 -0.82
CA PHE A 153 -5.15 -9.04 -0.34
C PHE A 153 -5.62 -9.99 -1.46
N ASP A 154 -5.43 -9.61 -2.74
CA ASP A 154 -5.90 -10.43 -3.85
C ASP A 154 -5.20 -11.79 -3.91
N GLY A 155 -5.99 -12.87 -4.01
CA GLY A 155 -5.47 -14.24 -4.05
C GLY A 155 -4.98 -14.80 -2.71
N LEU A 156 -5.24 -14.11 -1.59
CA LEU A 156 -5.10 -14.68 -0.25
C LEU A 156 -6.38 -15.42 0.14
N ASP A 157 -6.23 -16.50 0.92
CA ASP A 157 -7.39 -17.13 1.54
C ASP A 157 -7.97 -16.23 2.66
N PRO A 158 -9.25 -16.41 3.04
CA PRO A 158 -9.91 -15.55 4.02
C PRO A 158 -9.22 -15.53 5.40
N ILE A 159 -8.65 -16.66 5.84
CA ILE A 159 -7.99 -16.75 7.16
C ILE A 159 -6.71 -15.92 7.14
N VAL A 160 -5.89 -16.09 6.11
CA VAL A 160 -4.66 -15.31 5.94
C VAL A 160 -4.96 -13.83 5.77
N THR A 161 -6.00 -13.49 5.00
CA THR A 161 -6.45 -12.10 4.84
C THR A 161 -6.76 -11.46 6.20
N GLU A 162 -7.49 -12.16 7.07
CA GLU A 162 -7.82 -11.63 8.40
C GLU A 162 -6.57 -11.50 9.30
N VAL A 163 -5.65 -12.45 9.24
CA VAL A 163 -4.37 -12.34 9.97
C VAL A 163 -3.59 -11.11 9.51
N MET A 164 -3.50 -10.87 8.21
CA MET A 164 -2.81 -9.70 7.66
C MET A 164 -3.51 -8.39 8.04
N LYS A 165 -4.85 -8.35 8.01
CA LYS A 165 -5.63 -7.19 8.49
C LYS A 165 -5.36 -6.89 9.96
N ASN A 166 -5.22 -7.93 10.79
CA ASN A 166 -4.89 -7.75 12.21
C ASN A 166 -3.47 -7.19 12.41
N LEU A 167 -2.49 -7.58 11.58
CA LEU A 167 -1.16 -6.96 11.60
C LEU A 167 -1.24 -5.46 11.27
N PHE A 168 -2.01 -5.06 10.25
CA PHE A 168 -2.24 -3.64 9.96
C PHE A 168 -2.86 -2.90 11.16
N ARG A 169 -3.91 -3.47 11.77
CA ARG A 169 -4.58 -2.85 12.93
C ARG A 169 -3.62 -2.70 14.12
N GLN A 170 -2.73 -3.66 14.34
CA GLN A 170 -1.72 -3.62 15.39
C GLN A 170 -0.70 -2.50 15.12
N GLU A 171 -0.09 -2.49 13.95
CA GLU A 171 0.89 -1.47 13.56
C GLU A 171 0.32 -0.05 13.66
N MET A 172 -0.93 0.14 13.25
CA MET A 172 -1.59 1.45 13.33
C MET A 172 -1.90 1.90 14.76
N LYS A 173 -1.99 0.98 15.72
CA LYS A 173 -2.13 1.31 17.16
C LYS A 173 -0.79 1.66 17.79
N GLU A 174 0.28 1.02 17.36
CA GLU A 174 1.61 1.16 17.95
C GLU A 174 2.35 2.40 17.46
N ARG A 175 2.09 2.82 16.22
CA ARG A 175 2.74 3.98 15.61
C ARG A 175 1.78 4.79 14.74
N LYS A 176 2.08 6.07 14.57
CA LYS A 176 1.39 6.92 13.57
C LYS A 176 1.83 6.52 12.16
N PHE A 177 1.10 5.60 11.60
CA PHE A 177 1.38 4.95 10.34
C PHE A 177 0.20 5.18 9.38
N THR A 178 0.48 5.67 8.20
CA THR A 178 -0.55 5.99 7.20
C THR A 178 -0.50 4.95 6.10
N VAL A 179 -1.65 4.36 5.78
CA VAL A 179 -1.74 3.30 4.78
C VAL A 179 -2.72 3.67 3.69
N VAL A 180 -2.36 3.42 2.45
CA VAL A 180 -3.27 3.47 1.31
C VAL A 180 -3.35 2.08 0.70
N VAL A 181 -4.55 1.49 0.67
CA VAL A 181 -4.77 0.15 0.12
C VAL A 181 -5.67 0.25 -1.09
N ALA A 182 -5.15 -0.09 -2.27
CA ALA A 182 -5.96 -0.24 -3.47
C ALA A 182 -6.53 -1.66 -3.56
N SER A 183 -7.82 -1.76 -3.86
CA SER A 183 -8.51 -3.02 -4.13
C SER A 183 -9.68 -2.82 -5.07
N HIS A 184 -10.07 -3.88 -5.77
CA HIS A 184 -11.31 -3.93 -6.55
C HIS A 184 -12.48 -4.58 -5.77
N LYS A 185 -12.23 -5.02 -4.51
CA LYS A 185 -13.21 -5.69 -3.64
C LYS A 185 -13.49 -4.85 -2.40
N LEU A 186 -14.71 -4.36 -2.27
CA LEU A 186 -15.13 -3.57 -1.11
C LEU A 186 -14.89 -4.30 0.22
N ARG A 187 -15.18 -5.60 0.29
CA ARG A 187 -15.02 -6.43 1.51
C ARG A 187 -13.59 -6.50 2.04
N GLU A 188 -12.59 -6.23 1.19
CA GLU A 188 -11.19 -6.20 1.63
C GLU A 188 -10.86 -4.91 2.39
N LEU A 189 -11.63 -3.83 2.16
CA LEU A 189 -11.36 -2.48 2.66
C LEU A 189 -12.28 -2.06 3.82
N GLU A 190 -13.57 -2.46 3.77
CA GLU A 190 -14.63 -1.89 4.62
C GLU A 190 -14.43 -2.07 6.12
N ASP A 191 -13.72 -3.12 6.54
CA ASP A 191 -13.49 -3.46 7.94
C ASP A 191 -12.12 -3.03 8.48
N ILE A 192 -11.24 -2.47 7.63
CA ILE A 192 -9.93 -1.96 8.06
C ILE A 192 -9.70 -0.49 7.74
N CYS A 193 -10.34 0.05 6.69
CA CYS A 193 -10.11 1.43 6.26
C CYS A 193 -10.95 2.41 7.08
N HIS A 194 -10.35 3.55 7.44
CA HIS A 194 -11.05 4.66 8.08
C HIS A 194 -11.89 5.44 7.07
N SER A 195 -11.45 5.46 5.82
CA SER A 195 -12.16 6.10 4.71
C SER A 195 -11.94 5.32 3.41
N ILE A 196 -12.88 5.42 2.48
CA ILE A 196 -12.81 4.79 1.17
C ILE A 196 -13.08 5.84 0.10
N ALA A 197 -12.15 5.98 -0.85
CA ALA A 197 -12.33 6.74 -2.07
C ALA A 197 -12.63 5.78 -3.23
N ILE A 198 -13.71 6.05 -3.96
CA ILE A 198 -14.12 5.24 -5.12
C ILE A 198 -13.59 5.89 -6.38
N LEU A 199 -12.73 5.17 -7.12
CA LEU A 199 -12.19 5.59 -8.39
C LEU A 199 -12.97 4.96 -9.55
N HIS A 200 -13.25 5.77 -10.56
CA HIS A 200 -13.87 5.34 -11.81
C HIS A 200 -13.35 6.17 -12.98
N LYS A 201 -12.88 5.51 -14.04
CA LYS A 201 -12.35 6.17 -15.26
C LYS A 201 -11.36 7.30 -14.96
N GLY A 202 -10.43 7.02 -14.05
CA GLY A 202 -9.38 7.96 -13.66
C GLY A 202 -9.79 9.06 -12.69
N GLY A 203 -11.06 9.21 -12.35
CA GLY A 203 -11.56 10.23 -11.42
C GLY A 203 -12.04 9.65 -10.09
N VAL A 204 -12.13 10.49 -9.05
CA VAL A 204 -12.76 10.15 -7.77
C VAL A 204 -14.25 10.44 -7.86
N LEU A 205 -15.09 9.41 -7.77
CA LEU A 205 -16.55 9.56 -7.75
C LEU A 205 -17.06 10.06 -6.41
N THR A 206 -16.53 9.51 -5.33
CA THR A 206 -16.90 9.86 -3.95
C THR A 206 -15.85 9.38 -2.98
N SER A 207 -15.75 10.04 -1.84
CA SER A 207 -15.01 9.54 -0.69
C SER A 207 -15.96 9.45 0.50
N LYS A 208 -15.91 8.35 1.26
CA LYS A 208 -16.78 8.07 2.39
C LYS A 208 -15.96 7.79 3.63
N ASP A 209 -16.25 8.50 4.72
CA ASP A 209 -15.73 8.17 6.05
C ASP A 209 -16.48 6.94 6.58
N MET A 210 -15.74 5.89 6.97
CA MET A 210 -16.28 4.62 7.45
C MET A 210 -16.42 4.58 8.98
N ARG A 211 -15.84 5.53 9.72
CA ARG A 211 -15.84 5.58 11.19
C ARG A 211 -17.24 5.68 11.81
N HIS A 212 -18.21 6.23 11.06
CA HIS A 212 -19.59 6.42 11.54
C HIS A 212 -20.53 5.24 11.30
N GLN A 213 -20.08 4.14 10.69
CA GLN A 213 -20.93 2.97 10.44
C GLN A 213 -20.91 1.91 11.54
N ALA A 214 -19.99 1.97 12.50
CA ALA A 214 -19.90 1.03 13.62
C ALA A 214 -20.99 1.22 14.70
N GLY A 215 -21.89 2.22 14.56
CA GLY A 215 -22.88 2.62 15.58
C GLY A 215 -24.33 2.24 15.29
N ASN A 216 -24.65 1.65 14.16
CA ASN A 216 -26.05 1.34 13.79
C ASN A 216 -26.27 -0.14 13.48
N ILE A 217 -25.99 -1.01 14.44
CA ILE A 217 -26.57 -2.35 14.52
C ILE A 217 -27.17 -2.45 15.93
N CYS A 218 -28.43 -2.02 16.06
CA CYS A 218 -29.33 -2.43 17.13
C CYS A 218 -30.20 -3.56 16.61
#